data_9c52b0db73f28d95911e93cb2fc5db8c
#
_entry.id   9c52b0db73f28d95911e93cb2fc5db8c
#
_cell.length_a   1.000
_cell.length_b   1.000
_cell.length_c   1.000
_cell.angle_alpha   90.00
_cell.angle_beta   90.00
_cell.angle_gamma   90.00
#
_symmetry.space_group_name_H-M   'P 1'
#
loop_
_entity.id
_entity.type
_entity.pdbx_description
1 polymer ?
#
loop_
_entity_poly.entity_id
_entity_poly.type
_entity_poly.pdbx_seq_one_letter_code
_entity_poly.pdbx_strand_id
1 'polypeptide(L)'
;MSQITREQRDEVIAHFQYEGMLVEEGPYGSGHINDTFLLVFEIAEMGQIKVILQRMNKDVFEKPVELMENILGVTSYLRERIIENGGDPERETLNVIPTVDGKPYYLDSRGDYWRSYKFITDATSYNQVEKPEHFYQSAVAFGNFQRLLADYPAETLHETIKGFHDTKARFAAFKKVVEEDVMGRAASVQEEIQFVLDREEIADYFCDLLAKGEIPLRVTHNDTKLNNIMIDNKTGKGICVIDLDTVMPGLAMNDFGDSIRFGASTAAEDEQNLEKVSCSMDLFDLYAKGFIEGCAGKLTQREIELMPMGAKTMTYECGMRFLTDYLQGDTYFKIHREGHNLDRCRTQFRLVEDMEKKWYTMQDIVNKYSNS
;
A
#
# COMPACT_ATOMS: atom_id res chain seq x y z
N MET A 1 -14.40 -11.50 -10.16
CA MET A 1 -13.88 -12.90 -10.04
C MET A 1 -15.03 -13.92 -9.94
N SER A 2 -14.85 -15.13 -10.47
CA SER A 2 -15.83 -16.23 -10.36
C SER A 2 -15.95 -16.75 -8.92
N GLN A 3 -17.10 -17.34 -8.58
CA GLN A 3 -17.30 -17.95 -7.26
C GLN A 3 -16.35 -19.15 -7.07
N ILE A 4 -15.64 -19.19 -5.93
CA ILE A 4 -14.74 -20.30 -5.58
C ILE A 4 -15.56 -21.46 -5.03
N THR A 5 -15.40 -22.65 -5.63
CA THR A 5 -16.06 -23.88 -5.15
C THR A 5 -15.19 -24.60 -4.11
N ARG A 6 -15.80 -25.54 -3.38
CA ARG A 6 -15.06 -26.37 -2.41
C ARG A 6 -14.04 -27.26 -3.13
N GLU A 7 -14.44 -27.88 -4.23
CA GLU A 7 -13.55 -28.76 -5.02
C GLU A 7 -12.31 -27.99 -5.50
N GLN A 8 -12.47 -26.71 -5.90
CA GLN A 8 -11.35 -25.88 -6.31
C GLN A 8 -10.39 -25.63 -5.14
N ARG A 9 -10.92 -25.33 -3.93
CA ARG A 9 -10.06 -25.16 -2.75
C ARG A 9 -9.37 -26.47 -2.36
N ASP A 10 -10.08 -27.59 -2.38
CA ASP A 10 -9.51 -28.91 -2.06
C ASP A 10 -8.37 -29.27 -3.04
N GLU A 11 -8.54 -28.99 -4.36
CA GLU A 11 -7.47 -29.12 -5.35
C GLU A 11 -6.25 -28.27 -4.96
N VAL A 12 -6.47 -26.99 -4.68
CA VAL A 12 -5.40 -26.04 -4.39
C VAL A 12 -4.64 -26.41 -3.11
N ILE A 13 -5.39 -26.74 -2.03
CA ILE A 13 -4.81 -27.11 -0.72
C ILE A 13 -3.90 -28.33 -0.86
N ALA A 14 -4.27 -29.32 -1.68
CA ALA A 14 -3.48 -30.52 -1.92
C ALA A 14 -2.13 -30.26 -2.62
N HIS A 15 -1.95 -29.06 -3.22
CA HIS A 15 -0.72 -28.71 -3.96
C HIS A 15 0.28 -27.84 -3.18
N PHE A 16 -0.04 -27.45 -1.93
CA PHE A 16 0.90 -26.73 -1.08
C PHE A 16 1.54 -27.65 -0.03
N GLN A 17 2.72 -27.28 0.45
CA GLN A 17 3.46 -28.02 1.49
C GLN A 17 2.89 -27.72 2.88
N TYR A 18 1.66 -28.15 3.12
CA TYR A 18 1.06 -28.06 4.45
C TYR A 18 1.35 -29.30 5.29
N GLU A 19 1.53 -29.08 6.58
CA GLU A 19 1.72 -30.17 7.55
C GLU A 19 0.46 -30.36 8.38
N GLY A 20 0.14 -31.61 8.72
CA GLY A 20 -0.99 -31.96 9.56
C GLY A 20 -2.31 -32.18 8.81
N MET A 21 -3.41 -32.22 9.55
CA MET A 21 -4.75 -32.43 9.05
C MET A 21 -5.53 -31.10 9.08
N LEU A 22 -6.15 -30.72 7.95
CA LEU A 22 -7.02 -29.56 7.88
C LEU A 22 -8.25 -29.76 8.78
N VAL A 23 -8.44 -28.86 9.76
CA VAL A 23 -9.54 -28.92 10.74
C VAL A 23 -10.51 -27.74 10.61
N GLU A 24 -10.09 -26.62 10.04
CA GLU A 24 -10.92 -25.43 9.84
C GLU A 24 -10.50 -24.70 8.57
N GLU A 25 -11.47 -24.19 7.81
CA GLU A 25 -11.26 -23.30 6.67
C GLU A 25 -12.37 -22.24 6.61
N GLY A 26 -12.02 -21.02 6.21
CA GLY A 26 -13.00 -19.95 6.03
C GLY A 26 -12.45 -18.69 5.40
N PRO A 27 -13.32 -17.80 4.87
CA PRO A 27 -12.90 -16.47 4.41
C PRO A 27 -12.24 -15.69 5.54
N TYR A 28 -11.21 -14.92 5.21
CA TYR A 28 -10.44 -14.17 6.21
C TYR A 28 -10.09 -12.76 5.73
N GLY A 29 -10.15 -11.81 6.67
CA GLY A 29 -9.79 -10.42 6.43
C GLY A 29 -10.85 -9.60 5.72
N SER A 30 -10.57 -8.31 5.55
CA SER A 30 -11.45 -7.32 4.90
C SER A 30 -10.91 -6.83 3.55
N GLY A 31 -9.87 -7.47 3.02
CA GLY A 31 -9.29 -7.13 1.71
C GLY A 31 -10.30 -7.31 0.58
N HIS A 32 -10.23 -6.43 -0.43
CA HIS A 32 -11.23 -6.39 -1.51
C HIS A 32 -10.67 -6.81 -2.87
N ILE A 33 -9.36 -7.01 -2.98
CA ILE A 33 -8.69 -7.33 -4.25
C ILE A 33 -8.56 -8.83 -4.42
N ASN A 34 -7.90 -9.51 -3.48
CA ASN A 34 -7.69 -10.96 -3.51
C ASN A 34 -8.74 -11.69 -2.65
N ASP A 35 -9.10 -12.91 -3.04
CA ASP A 35 -9.89 -13.78 -2.16
C ASP A 35 -8.96 -14.44 -1.14
N THR A 36 -9.20 -14.19 0.14
CA THR A 36 -8.33 -14.64 1.23
C THR A 36 -9.05 -15.62 2.15
N PHE A 37 -8.38 -16.71 2.49
CA PHE A 37 -8.86 -17.77 3.37
C PHE A 37 -7.87 -18.02 4.50
N LEU A 38 -8.40 -18.25 5.69
CA LEU A 38 -7.66 -18.83 6.81
C LEU A 38 -7.85 -20.34 6.79
N LEU A 39 -6.74 -21.08 6.84
CA LEU A 39 -6.74 -22.52 7.02
C LEU A 39 -6.08 -22.86 8.34
N VAL A 40 -6.66 -23.79 9.09
CA VAL A 40 -6.12 -24.28 10.36
C VAL A 40 -5.82 -25.76 10.23
N PHE A 41 -4.59 -26.15 10.48
CA PHE A 41 -4.14 -27.54 10.47
C PHE A 41 -3.78 -28.00 11.88
N GLU A 42 -4.16 -29.22 12.22
CA GLU A 42 -3.77 -29.86 13.45
C GLU A 42 -2.57 -30.78 13.21
N ILE A 43 -1.50 -30.55 13.92
CA ILE A 43 -0.26 -31.35 13.89
C ILE A 43 -0.17 -32.13 15.18
N ALA A 44 0.00 -33.46 15.09
CA ALA A 44 0.16 -34.32 16.27
C ALA A 44 1.33 -33.79 17.16
N GLU A 45 1.08 -33.64 18.46
CA GLU A 45 2.04 -33.19 19.49
C GLU A 45 2.45 -31.70 19.40
N MET A 46 2.22 -31.00 18.27
CA MET A 46 2.59 -29.59 18.11
C MET A 46 1.39 -28.63 18.24
N GLY A 47 0.15 -29.16 18.17
CA GLY A 47 -1.05 -28.33 18.21
C GLY A 47 -1.46 -27.79 16.86
N GLN A 48 -2.12 -26.62 16.85
CA GLN A 48 -2.66 -26.03 15.63
C GLN A 48 -1.70 -25.04 15.00
N ILE A 49 -1.55 -25.12 13.69
CA ILE A 49 -0.91 -24.09 12.86
C ILE A 49 -1.96 -23.42 11.99
N LYS A 50 -1.74 -22.14 11.68
CA LYS A 50 -2.57 -21.32 10.83
C LYS A 50 -1.79 -20.88 9.60
N VAL A 51 -2.46 -20.85 8.46
CA VAL A 51 -1.90 -20.35 7.22
C VAL A 51 -2.93 -19.49 6.47
N ILE A 52 -2.45 -18.56 5.67
CA ILE A 52 -3.26 -17.76 4.77
C ILE A 52 -3.14 -18.37 3.37
N LEU A 53 -4.28 -18.65 2.73
CA LEU A 53 -4.36 -19.03 1.34
C LEU A 53 -5.06 -17.90 0.57
N GLN A 54 -4.47 -17.46 -0.54
CA GLN A 54 -5.02 -16.36 -1.36
C GLN A 54 -5.14 -16.75 -2.83
N ARG A 55 -6.31 -16.45 -3.44
CA ARG A 55 -6.44 -16.40 -4.88
C ARG A 55 -6.11 -14.99 -5.35
N MET A 56 -5.08 -14.88 -6.19
CA MET A 56 -4.64 -13.60 -6.75
C MET A 56 -5.62 -13.08 -7.79
N ASN A 57 -5.92 -11.80 -7.74
CA ASN A 57 -6.81 -11.16 -8.71
C ASN A 57 -6.07 -10.82 -10.00
N LYS A 58 -6.18 -11.67 -11.00
CA LYS A 58 -5.54 -11.49 -12.32
C LYS A 58 -6.11 -10.33 -13.16
N ASP A 59 -7.29 -9.80 -12.78
CA ASP A 59 -7.87 -8.63 -13.46
C ASP A 59 -7.16 -7.34 -13.01
N VAL A 60 -6.54 -7.35 -11.81
CA VAL A 60 -5.72 -6.25 -11.26
C VAL A 60 -4.24 -6.50 -11.50
N PHE A 61 -3.78 -7.74 -11.23
CA PHE A 61 -2.40 -8.17 -11.40
C PHE A 61 -2.28 -9.08 -12.62
N GLU A 62 -2.10 -8.48 -13.78
CA GLU A 62 -2.08 -9.18 -15.07
C GLU A 62 -0.94 -10.22 -15.18
N LYS A 63 0.11 -10.05 -14.34
CA LYS A 63 1.31 -10.89 -14.35
C LYS A 63 1.59 -11.49 -12.96
N PRO A 64 0.79 -12.47 -12.50
CA PRO A 64 0.93 -13.05 -11.17
C PRO A 64 2.29 -13.71 -10.90
N VAL A 65 2.97 -14.20 -11.94
CA VAL A 65 4.30 -14.80 -11.82
C VAL A 65 5.33 -13.73 -11.46
N GLU A 66 5.38 -12.62 -12.21
CA GLU A 66 6.27 -11.49 -11.93
C GLU A 66 6.00 -10.89 -10.54
N LEU A 67 4.72 -10.81 -10.14
CA LEU A 67 4.31 -10.41 -8.80
C LEU A 67 4.94 -11.30 -7.72
N MET A 68 4.85 -12.63 -7.89
CA MET A 68 5.42 -13.56 -6.92
C MET A 68 6.95 -13.58 -6.93
N GLU A 69 7.58 -13.28 -8.05
CA GLU A 69 9.04 -13.08 -8.12
C GLU A 69 9.48 -11.88 -7.28
N ASN A 70 8.76 -10.75 -7.36
CA ASN A 70 9.00 -9.58 -6.50
C ASN A 70 8.84 -9.94 -5.02
N ILE A 71 7.70 -10.55 -4.65
CA ILE A 71 7.41 -10.91 -3.27
C ILE A 71 8.47 -11.86 -2.71
N LEU A 72 8.84 -12.89 -3.47
CA LEU A 72 9.83 -13.87 -3.02
C LEU A 72 11.22 -13.23 -2.88
N GLY A 73 11.63 -12.41 -3.84
CA GLY A 73 12.91 -11.69 -3.78
C GLY A 73 13.00 -10.78 -2.57
N VAL A 74 11.97 -9.95 -2.36
CA VAL A 74 11.92 -8.99 -1.23
C VAL A 74 11.84 -9.72 0.11
N THR A 75 10.97 -10.72 0.26
CA THR A 75 10.81 -11.44 1.54
C THR A 75 12.03 -12.27 1.90
N SER A 76 12.70 -12.88 0.92
CA SER A 76 13.95 -13.62 1.14
C SER A 76 15.07 -12.68 1.61
N TYR A 77 15.22 -11.53 0.97
CA TYR A 77 16.19 -10.52 1.39
C TYR A 77 15.89 -9.96 2.78
N LEU A 78 14.62 -9.62 3.05
CA LEU A 78 14.20 -9.18 4.38
C LEU A 78 14.52 -10.22 5.46
N ARG A 79 14.26 -11.50 5.18
CA ARG A 79 14.57 -12.60 6.09
C ARG A 79 16.04 -12.61 6.50
N GLU A 80 16.95 -12.48 5.53
CA GLU A 80 18.39 -12.41 5.80
C GLU A 80 18.74 -11.20 6.68
N ARG A 81 18.24 -10.01 6.32
CA ARG A 81 18.51 -8.78 7.08
C ARG A 81 17.93 -8.83 8.49
N ILE A 82 16.74 -9.41 8.70
CA ILE A 82 16.12 -9.59 10.01
C ILE A 82 17.00 -10.49 10.88
N ILE A 83 17.46 -11.64 10.36
CA ILE A 83 18.36 -12.56 11.08
C ILE A 83 19.66 -11.84 11.48
N GLU A 84 20.29 -11.11 10.57
CA GLU A 84 21.51 -10.34 10.85
C GLU A 84 21.34 -9.29 11.95
N ASN A 85 20.13 -8.73 12.07
CA ASN A 85 19.78 -7.77 13.11
C ASN A 85 19.28 -8.44 14.41
N GLY A 86 19.28 -9.79 14.48
CA GLY A 86 18.86 -10.55 15.68
C GLY A 86 17.33 -10.59 15.87
N GLY A 87 16.55 -10.32 14.82
CA GLY A 87 15.09 -10.40 14.83
C GLY A 87 14.56 -11.80 14.53
N ASP A 88 13.23 -11.92 14.51
CA ASP A 88 12.51 -13.16 14.24
C ASP A 88 11.90 -13.15 12.83
N PRO A 89 12.54 -13.79 11.82
CA PRO A 89 12.04 -13.78 10.46
C PRO A 89 10.73 -14.56 10.27
N GLU A 90 10.32 -15.36 11.23
CA GLU A 90 9.03 -16.07 11.19
C GLU A 90 7.85 -15.13 11.46
N ARG A 91 8.12 -13.97 12.10
CA ARG A 91 7.10 -12.99 12.46
C ARG A 91 7.30 -11.60 11.83
N GLU A 92 8.54 -11.25 11.45
CA GLU A 92 8.89 -9.88 11.03
C GLU A 92 8.86 -9.70 9.49
N THR A 93 8.63 -10.77 8.74
CA THR A 93 8.35 -10.73 7.30
C THR A 93 7.34 -11.79 6.89
N LEU A 94 6.71 -11.63 5.72
CA LEU A 94 5.86 -12.68 5.16
C LEU A 94 6.70 -13.91 4.79
N ASN A 95 6.19 -15.09 5.14
CA ASN A 95 6.81 -16.38 4.83
C ASN A 95 5.94 -17.12 3.82
N VAL A 96 6.39 -17.16 2.58
CA VAL A 96 5.72 -17.88 1.49
C VAL A 96 5.82 -19.39 1.75
N ILE A 97 4.69 -20.09 1.71
CA ILE A 97 4.65 -21.56 1.75
C ILE A 97 4.70 -22.04 0.30
N PRO A 98 5.71 -22.85 -0.06
CA PRO A 98 5.83 -23.34 -1.43
C PRO A 98 4.81 -24.44 -1.74
N THR A 99 4.60 -24.67 -3.02
CA THR A 99 3.89 -25.84 -3.51
C THR A 99 4.73 -27.12 -3.35
N VAL A 100 4.13 -28.28 -3.52
CA VAL A 100 4.82 -29.58 -3.45
C VAL A 100 5.94 -29.73 -4.48
N ASP A 101 5.86 -29.00 -5.60
CA ASP A 101 6.94 -28.90 -6.61
C ASP A 101 7.88 -27.71 -6.40
N GLY A 102 7.79 -27.03 -5.25
CA GLY A 102 8.72 -25.98 -4.81
C GLY A 102 8.47 -24.60 -5.40
N LYS A 103 7.34 -24.35 -6.06
CA LYS A 103 6.99 -23.03 -6.60
C LYS A 103 6.33 -22.14 -5.55
N PRO A 104 6.47 -20.81 -5.66
CA PRO A 104 5.84 -19.87 -4.72
C PRO A 104 4.35 -19.62 -4.99
N TYR A 105 3.78 -20.23 -6.01
CA TYR A 105 2.38 -20.12 -6.39
C TYR A 105 1.91 -21.42 -7.04
N TYR A 106 0.60 -21.62 -7.05
CA TYR A 106 -0.08 -22.70 -7.77
C TYR A 106 -1.03 -22.12 -8.83
N LEU A 107 -0.98 -22.66 -10.05
CA LEU A 107 -1.95 -22.41 -11.12
C LEU A 107 -2.92 -23.57 -11.16
N ASP A 108 -4.18 -23.31 -10.78
CA ASP A 108 -5.20 -24.35 -10.70
C ASP A 108 -5.78 -24.74 -12.08
N SER A 109 -6.62 -25.78 -12.08
CA SER A 109 -7.26 -26.32 -13.28
C SER A 109 -8.20 -25.32 -14.00
N ARG A 110 -8.58 -24.21 -13.34
CA ARG A 110 -9.44 -23.15 -13.88
C ARG A 110 -8.65 -21.94 -14.38
N GLY A 111 -7.32 -21.96 -14.23
CA GLY A 111 -6.44 -20.88 -14.64
C GLY A 111 -6.37 -19.72 -13.63
N ASP A 112 -6.69 -19.98 -12.37
CA ASP A 112 -6.52 -19.02 -11.28
C ASP A 112 -5.19 -19.28 -10.56
N TYR A 113 -4.49 -18.18 -10.16
CA TYR A 113 -3.24 -18.24 -9.42
C TYR A 113 -3.48 -18.14 -7.94
N TRP A 114 -2.81 -19.03 -7.19
CA TRP A 114 -2.92 -19.11 -5.73
C TRP A 114 -1.56 -19.04 -5.08
N ARG A 115 -1.53 -18.44 -3.88
CA ARG A 115 -0.34 -18.36 -3.04
C ARG A 115 -0.70 -18.63 -1.59
N SER A 116 0.29 -18.99 -0.79
CA SER A 116 0.08 -19.22 0.63
C SER A 116 1.18 -18.63 1.48
N TYR A 117 0.82 -18.17 2.68
CA TYR A 117 1.72 -17.59 3.68
C TYR A 117 1.51 -18.25 5.04
N LYS A 118 2.57 -18.34 5.83
CA LYS A 118 2.42 -18.60 7.27
C LYS A 118 1.63 -17.47 7.92
N PHE A 119 0.74 -17.82 8.83
CA PHE A 119 -0.04 -16.85 9.59
C PHE A 119 0.84 -16.21 10.68
N ILE A 120 0.81 -14.89 10.80
CA ILE A 120 1.53 -14.16 11.85
C ILE A 120 0.66 -14.16 13.10
N THR A 121 1.04 -14.96 14.11
CA THR A 121 0.30 -15.10 15.36
C THR A 121 0.57 -13.95 16.32
N ASP A 122 -0.34 -13.74 17.28
CA ASP A 122 -0.21 -12.75 18.36
C ASP A 122 0.04 -11.32 17.86
N ALA A 123 -0.51 -11.00 16.69
CA ALA A 123 -0.43 -9.68 16.08
C ALA A 123 -1.78 -9.31 15.44
N THR A 124 -2.07 -8.02 15.38
CA THR A 124 -3.34 -7.48 14.87
C THR A 124 -3.05 -6.35 13.87
N SER A 125 -3.79 -6.31 12.76
CA SER A 125 -3.83 -5.15 11.86
C SER A 125 -5.09 -4.31 12.15
N TYR A 126 -4.99 -2.98 11.97
CA TYR A 126 -6.05 -2.04 12.25
C TYR A 126 -6.48 -1.31 10.97
N ASN A 127 -7.78 -1.27 10.69
CA ASN A 127 -8.31 -0.61 9.49
C ASN A 127 -8.27 0.93 9.57
N GLN A 128 -8.19 1.49 10.77
CA GLN A 128 -8.14 2.94 11.01
C GLN A 128 -7.29 3.25 12.24
N VAL A 129 -6.92 4.51 12.39
CA VAL A 129 -6.15 4.97 13.55
C VAL A 129 -7.07 5.04 14.77
N GLU A 130 -7.09 3.97 15.57
CA GLU A 130 -7.83 3.94 16.84
C GLU A 130 -7.08 4.66 17.96
N LYS A 131 -5.76 4.61 17.92
CA LYS A 131 -4.83 5.27 18.86
C LYS A 131 -3.67 5.89 18.08
N PRO A 132 -3.20 7.09 18.44
CA PRO A 132 -2.06 7.72 17.80
C PRO A 132 -0.82 6.81 17.76
N GLU A 133 -0.62 5.98 18.79
CA GLU A 133 0.48 5.03 18.88
C GLU A 133 0.47 3.99 17.75
N HIS A 134 -0.70 3.53 17.29
CA HIS A 134 -0.78 2.61 16.15
C HIS A 134 -0.25 3.25 14.88
N PHE A 135 -0.52 4.55 14.68
CA PHE A 135 -0.03 5.29 13.52
C PHE A 135 1.48 5.53 13.59
N TYR A 136 2.01 5.86 14.79
CA TYR A 136 3.44 5.93 15.01
C TYR A 136 4.14 4.59 14.74
N GLN A 137 3.59 3.48 15.25
CA GLN A 137 4.17 2.16 15.05
C GLN A 137 4.11 1.71 13.59
N SER A 138 3.08 2.10 12.83
CA SER A 138 3.06 1.86 11.40
C SER A 138 4.14 2.65 10.67
N ALA A 139 4.38 3.91 11.09
CA ALA A 139 5.46 4.73 10.55
C ALA A 139 6.84 4.11 10.80
N VAL A 140 7.10 3.64 12.03
CA VAL A 140 8.34 2.94 12.38
C VAL A 140 8.50 1.67 11.53
N ALA A 141 7.43 0.89 11.35
CA ALA A 141 7.47 -0.35 10.58
C ALA A 141 7.75 -0.10 9.09
N PHE A 142 7.09 0.89 8.45
CA PHE A 142 7.37 1.24 7.07
C PHE A 142 8.76 1.88 6.90
N GLY A 143 9.20 2.71 7.85
CA GLY A 143 10.58 3.22 7.87
C GLY A 143 11.60 2.10 8.00
N ASN A 144 11.36 1.12 8.86
CA ASN A 144 12.22 -0.06 9.00
C ASN A 144 12.24 -0.92 7.73
N PHE A 145 11.11 -1.03 7.04
CA PHE A 145 11.03 -1.69 5.72
C PHE A 145 11.95 -1.00 4.70
N GLN A 146 11.91 0.34 4.62
CA GLN A 146 12.82 1.13 3.80
C GLN A 146 14.30 0.93 4.20
N ARG A 147 14.58 0.87 5.51
CA ARG A 147 15.93 0.62 6.05
C ARG A 147 16.47 -0.73 5.67
N LEU A 148 15.69 -1.78 5.86
CA LEU A 148 16.11 -3.16 5.59
C LEU A 148 16.33 -3.40 4.10
N LEU A 149 15.58 -2.72 3.23
CA LEU A 149 15.66 -2.83 1.77
C LEU A 149 16.53 -1.75 1.11
N ALA A 150 17.23 -0.92 1.91
CA ALA A 150 18.00 0.22 1.36
C ALA A 150 19.07 -0.20 0.34
N ASP A 151 19.65 -1.38 0.51
CA ASP A 151 20.71 -1.91 -0.35
C ASP A 151 20.17 -2.99 -1.34
N TYR A 152 18.85 -3.19 -1.41
CA TYR A 152 18.22 -4.06 -2.41
C TYR A 152 18.21 -3.37 -3.78
N PRO A 153 18.63 -4.04 -4.86
CA PRO A 153 18.66 -3.44 -6.21
C PRO A 153 17.22 -3.29 -6.75
N ALA A 154 16.60 -2.16 -6.47
CA ALA A 154 15.18 -1.89 -6.80
C ALA A 154 14.86 -2.09 -8.29
N GLU A 155 15.83 -1.82 -9.19
CA GLU A 155 15.71 -2.00 -10.64
C GLU A 155 15.53 -3.46 -11.08
N THR A 156 15.75 -4.43 -10.19
CA THR A 156 15.51 -5.86 -10.47
C THR A 156 14.06 -6.27 -10.27
N LEU A 157 13.26 -5.43 -9.62
CA LEU A 157 11.85 -5.69 -9.42
C LEU A 157 11.05 -5.42 -10.71
N HIS A 158 10.06 -6.25 -10.94
CA HIS A 158 9.09 -6.04 -12.01
C HIS A 158 8.12 -4.90 -11.66
N GLU A 159 7.76 -4.11 -12.65
CA GLU A 159 6.67 -3.16 -12.53
C GLU A 159 5.33 -3.90 -12.76
N THR A 160 4.75 -4.41 -11.68
CA THR A 160 3.55 -5.27 -11.73
C THR A 160 2.26 -4.49 -12.05
N ILE A 161 2.24 -3.19 -11.75
CA ILE A 161 1.21 -2.24 -12.18
C ILE A 161 1.94 -1.09 -12.88
N LYS A 162 1.85 -1.07 -14.19
CA LYS A 162 2.57 -0.10 -15.02
C LYS A 162 2.20 1.33 -14.68
N GLY A 163 3.22 2.18 -14.43
CA GLY A 163 3.03 3.60 -14.13
C GLY A 163 2.19 3.85 -12.87
N PHE A 164 2.31 2.99 -11.83
CA PHE A 164 1.41 3.02 -10.67
C PHE A 164 1.38 4.39 -9.99
N HIS A 165 2.53 5.01 -9.78
CA HIS A 165 2.68 6.38 -9.27
C HIS A 165 3.42 7.30 -10.26
N ASP A 166 3.20 7.09 -11.57
CA ASP A 166 3.59 8.05 -12.59
C ASP A 166 2.52 9.15 -12.68
N THR A 167 2.61 10.11 -11.76
CA THR A 167 1.63 11.21 -11.65
C THR A 167 1.56 12.04 -12.93
N LYS A 168 2.69 12.18 -13.65
CA LYS A 168 2.76 12.87 -14.94
C LYS A 168 1.95 12.15 -16.04
N ALA A 169 2.12 10.84 -16.17
CA ALA A 169 1.35 10.04 -17.11
C ALA A 169 -0.14 10.02 -16.75
N ARG A 170 -0.48 9.96 -15.44
CA ARG A 170 -1.86 10.04 -14.98
C ARG A 170 -2.51 11.40 -15.29
N PHE A 171 -1.77 12.49 -15.12
CA PHE A 171 -2.24 13.82 -15.48
C PHE A 171 -2.51 13.95 -17.00
N ALA A 172 -1.62 13.40 -17.84
CA ALA A 172 -1.84 13.35 -19.27
C ALA A 172 -3.09 12.52 -19.65
N ALA A 173 -3.27 11.36 -18.99
CA ALA A 173 -4.46 10.54 -19.18
C ALA A 173 -5.74 11.26 -18.70
N PHE A 174 -5.69 11.97 -17.58
CA PHE A 174 -6.80 12.78 -17.06
C PHE A 174 -7.24 13.84 -18.07
N LYS A 175 -6.30 14.62 -18.66
CA LYS A 175 -6.62 15.64 -19.67
C LYS A 175 -7.37 15.02 -20.85
N LYS A 176 -6.93 13.86 -21.31
CA LYS A 176 -7.60 13.14 -22.40
C LYS A 176 -9.02 12.70 -22.02
N VAL A 177 -9.22 12.19 -20.81
CA VAL A 177 -10.56 11.79 -20.32
C VAL A 177 -11.49 12.98 -20.22
N VAL A 178 -11.01 14.16 -19.81
CA VAL A 178 -11.79 15.41 -19.80
C VAL A 178 -12.19 15.84 -21.22
N GLU A 179 -11.28 15.75 -22.19
CA GLU A 179 -11.54 16.10 -23.60
C GLU A 179 -12.57 15.14 -24.25
N GLU A 180 -12.46 13.84 -23.96
CA GLU A 180 -13.35 12.80 -24.50
C GLU A 180 -14.74 12.83 -23.87
N ASP A 181 -14.86 13.20 -22.60
CA ASP A 181 -16.09 13.30 -21.80
C ASP A 181 -17.14 12.23 -22.13
N VAL A 182 -16.71 10.97 -22.16
CA VAL A 182 -17.52 9.83 -22.63
C VAL A 182 -18.84 9.66 -21.90
N MET A 183 -18.94 10.14 -20.66
CA MET A 183 -20.15 10.10 -19.83
C MET A 183 -20.94 11.42 -19.84
N GLY A 184 -20.43 12.48 -20.47
CA GLY A 184 -21.05 13.82 -20.44
C GLY A 184 -21.08 14.45 -19.05
N ARG A 185 -20.13 14.09 -18.18
CA ARG A 185 -20.07 14.56 -16.77
C ARG A 185 -19.16 15.76 -16.56
N ALA A 186 -18.28 16.10 -17.52
CA ALA A 186 -17.27 17.15 -17.35
C ALA A 186 -17.87 18.51 -17.04
N ALA A 187 -19.00 18.85 -17.65
CA ALA A 187 -19.68 20.14 -17.39
C ALA A 187 -20.15 20.31 -15.94
N SER A 188 -20.41 19.22 -15.22
CA SER A 188 -20.89 19.23 -13.82
C SER A 188 -19.78 19.32 -12.77
N VAL A 189 -18.50 19.15 -13.16
CA VAL A 189 -17.33 19.07 -12.27
C VAL A 189 -16.18 19.98 -12.72
N GLN A 190 -16.54 21.15 -13.27
CA GLN A 190 -15.56 22.11 -13.80
C GLN A 190 -14.61 22.65 -12.71
N GLU A 191 -15.08 22.80 -11.48
CA GLU A 191 -14.25 23.25 -10.35
C GLU A 191 -13.18 22.21 -10.02
N GLU A 192 -13.56 20.94 -10.01
CA GLU A 192 -12.62 19.84 -9.75
C GLU A 192 -11.63 19.66 -10.90
N ILE A 193 -12.08 19.80 -12.14
CA ILE A 193 -11.19 19.76 -13.32
C ILE A 193 -10.18 20.91 -13.23
N GLN A 194 -10.64 22.13 -12.96
CA GLN A 194 -9.77 23.30 -12.87
C GLN A 194 -8.78 23.15 -11.70
N PHE A 195 -9.22 22.57 -10.56
CA PHE A 195 -8.33 22.28 -9.43
C PHE A 195 -7.12 21.43 -9.84
N VAL A 196 -7.34 20.40 -10.67
CA VAL A 196 -6.27 19.54 -11.19
C VAL A 196 -5.38 20.32 -12.15
N LEU A 197 -5.96 21.07 -13.10
CA LEU A 197 -5.21 21.80 -14.11
C LEU A 197 -4.32 22.92 -13.50
N ASP A 198 -4.81 23.61 -12.47
CA ASP A 198 -4.07 24.68 -11.78
C ASP A 198 -2.84 24.15 -10.99
N ARG A 199 -2.69 22.84 -10.86
CA ARG A 199 -1.61 22.18 -10.09
C ARG A 199 -0.78 21.21 -10.94
N GLU A 200 -0.64 21.47 -12.24
CA GLU A 200 0.16 20.66 -13.16
C GLU A 200 1.60 20.44 -12.67
N GLU A 201 2.18 21.45 -11.99
CA GLU A 201 3.53 21.37 -11.44
C GLU A 201 3.69 20.25 -10.39
N ILE A 202 2.61 19.84 -9.69
CA ILE A 202 2.66 18.70 -8.76
C ILE A 202 2.87 17.40 -9.55
N ALA A 203 2.21 17.28 -10.71
CA ALA A 203 2.29 16.08 -11.53
C ALA A 203 3.71 15.84 -12.07
N ASP A 204 4.40 16.89 -12.47
CA ASP A 204 5.76 16.81 -13.03
C ASP A 204 6.85 16.70 -11.98
N TYR A 205 6.60 17.12 -10.74
CA TYR A 205 7.62 17.41 -9.74
C TYR A 205 8.60 16.26 -9.48
N PHE A 206 8.10 15.10 -9.09
CA PHE A 206 8.97 13.96 -8.79
C PHE A 206 9.54 13.30 -10.04
N CYS A 207 8.80 13.27 -11.15
CA CYS A 207 9.29 12.76 -12.42
C CYS A 207 10.51 13.56 -12.91
N ASP A 208 10.47 14.89 -12.74
CA ASP A 208 11.57 15.77 -13.13
C ASP A 208 12.80 15.60 -12.22
N LEU A 209 12.62 15.45 -10.91
CA LEU A 209 13.71 15.18 -9.97
C LEU A 209 14.38 13.83 -10.23
N LEU A 210 13.57 12.80 -10.50
CA LEU A 210 14.06 11.47 -10.83
C LEU A 210 14.86 11.49 -12.14
N ALA A 211 14.35 12.15 -13.18
CA ALA A 211 15.03 12.29 -14.46
C ALA A 211 16.37 13.04 -14.35
N LYS A 212 16.49 13.97 -13.40
CA LYS A 212 17.74 14.69 -13.10
C LYS A 212 18.71 13.90 -12.19
N GLY A 213 18.28 12.76 -11.66
CA GLY A 213 19.07 11.97 -10.70
C GLY A 213 19.20 12.64 -9.32
N GLU A 214 18.30 13.55 -8.96
CA GLU A 214 18.31 14.25 -7.66
C GLU A 214 17.72 13.39 -6.53
N ILE A 215 16.94 12.38 -6.86
CA ILE A 215 16.33 11.42 -5.93
C ILE A 215 16.52 9.99 -6.47
N PRO A 216 16.76 9.00 -5.58
CA PRO A 216 16.94 7.61 -6.01
C PRO A 216 15.60 6.88 -6.15
N LEU A 217 15.58 5.83 -6.98
CA LEU A 217 14.56 4.77 -6.88
C LEU A 217 14.92 3.84 -5.71
N ARG A 218 13.89 3.39 -5.00
CA ARG A 218 13.97 2.42 -3.90
C ARG A 218 12.96 1.31 -4.09
N VAL A 219 13.06 0.26 -3.30
CA VAL A 219 11.96 -0.67 -3.10
C VAL A 219 10.89 0.05 -2.29
N THR A 220 9.69 0.19 -2.84
CA THR A 220 8.57 0.85 -2.17
C THR A 220 7.38 -0.10 -2.05
N HIS A 221 6.59 0.10 -1.00
CA HIS A 221 5.39 -0.69 -0.78
C HIS A 221 4.22 -0.22 -1.67
N ASN A 222 4.11 1.09 -1.87
CA ASN A 222 3.12 1.78 -2.71
C ASN A 222 1.64 1.66 -2.26
N ASP A 223 1.36 1.04 -1.12
CA ASP A 223 0.02 1.01 -0.48
C ASP A 223 0.22 0.98 1.04
N THR A 224 0.75 2.06 1.60
CA THR A 224 1.23 2.14 3.00
C THR A 224 0.13 2.49 4.00
N LYS A 225 -1.01 1.82 3.89
CA LYS A 225 -2.10 1.96 4.85
C LYS A 225 -1.78 1.27 6.17
N LEU A 226 -2.38 1.77 7.26
CA LEU A 226 -2.22 1.19 8.59
C LEU A 226 -2.55 -0.30 8.65
N ASN A 227 -3.58 -0.75 7.91
CA ASN A 227 -3.98 -2.16 7.88
C ASN A 227 -2.98 -3.10 7.19
N ASN A 228 -1.93 -2.56 6.56
CA ASN A 228 -0.83 -3.32 5.99
C ASN A 228 0.34 -3.49 6.97
N ILE A 229 0.13 -3.17 8.25
CA ILE A 229 1.08 -3.43 9.35
C ILE A 229 0.46 -4.37 10.37
N MET A 230 1.20 -5.41 10.73
CA MET A 230 0.90 -6.26 11.88
C MET A 230 1.53 -5.64 13.13
N ILE A 231 0.70 -5.35 14.13
CA ILE A 231 1.12 -4.82 15.44
C ILE A 231 1.09 -5.96 16.45
N ASP A 232 2.22 -6.22 17.08
CA ASP A 232 2.36 -7.26 18.10
C ASP A 232 1.49 -6.97 19.32
N ASN A 233 0.64 -7.93 19.70
CA ASN A 233 -0.36 -7.75 20.76
C ASN A 233 0.25 -7.59 22.16
N LYS A 234 1.47 -8.06 22.37
CA LYS A 234 2.15 -8.02 23.65
C LYS A 234 2.96 -6.73 23.83
N THR A 235 3.66 -6.32 22.78
CA THR A 235 4.58 -5.18 22.86
C THR A 235 4.00 -3.89 22.32
N GLY A 236 2.93 -3.97 21.52
CA GLY A 236 2.35 -2.85 20.81
C GLY A 236 3.20 -2.32 19.64
N LYS A 237 4.27 -3.02 19.26
CA LYS A 237 5.17 -2.61 18.17
C LYS A 237 4.68 -3.11 16.82
N GLY A 238 4.87 -2.30 15.77
CA GLY A 238 4.75 -2.75 14.39
C GLY A 238 5.86 -3.75 14.07
N ILE A 239 5.52 -4.98 13.68
CA ILE A 239 6.47 -6.06 13.49
C ILE A 239 6.60 -6.54 12.05
N CYS A 240 5.55 -6.50 11.27
CA CYS A 240 5.57 -7.03 9.90
C CYS A 240 4.76 -6.15 8.95
N VAL A 241 5.35 -5.85 7.81
CA VAL A 241 4.67 -5.25 6.66
C VAL A 241 4.06 -6.38 5.85
N ILE A 242 2.76 -6.28 5.55
CA ILE A 242 2.00 -7.27 4.79
C ILE A 242 1.42 -6.65 3.52
N ASP A 243 0.76 -7.45 2.68
CA ASP A 243 0.15 -7.02 1.40
C ASP A 243 1.18 -6.43 0.42
N LEU A 244 2.18 -7.25 0.08
CA LEU A 244 3.32 -6.85 -0.76
C LEU A 244 2.99 -6.84 -2.27
N ASP A 245 1.72 -6.81 -2.66
CA ASP A 245 1.29 -6.92 -4.06
C ASP A 245 1.70 -5.72 -4.93
N THR A 246 1.90 -4.59 -4.29
CA THR A 246 2.31 -3.34 -4.94
C THR A 246 3.79 -3.02 -4.75
N VAL A 247 4.59 -3.98 -4.24
CA VAL A 247 6.03 -3.77 -4.08
C VAL A 247 6.71 -3.68 -5.43
N MET A 248 7.22 -2.49 -5.74
CA MET A 248 7.83 -2.14 -7.03
C MET A 248 8.93 -1.09 -6.80
N PRO A 249 9.75 -0.78 -7.83
CA PRO A 249 10.60 0.41 -7.78
C PRO A 249 9.75 1.68 -7.63
N GLY A 250 10.11 2.56 -6.70
CA GLY A 250 9.37 3.79 -6.46
C GLY A 250 10.16 4.79 -5.61
N LEU A 251 9.45 5.73 -5.03
CA LEU A 251 10.03 6.81 -4.22
C LEU A 251 9.60 6.66 -2.75
N ALA A 252 10.54 6.74 -1.83
CA ALA A 252 10.23 6.69 -0.38
C ALA A 252 9.23 7.77 0.05
N MET A 253 9.23 8.94 -0.62
CA MET A 253 8.28 10.01 -0.39
C MET A 253 6.84 9.63 -0.76
N ASN A 254 6.65 8.71 -1.71
CA ASN A 254 5.31 8.21 -2.06
C ASN A 254 4.77 7.29 -0.94
N ASP A 255 5.60 6.39 -0.40
CA ASP A 255 5.22 5.56 0.75
C ASP A 255 4.85 6.41 1.97
N PHE A 256 5.70 7.40 2.30
CA PHE A 256 5.37 8.37 3.34
C PHE A 256 4.05 9.10 3.05
N GLY A 257 3.90 9.58 1.82
CA GLY A 257 2.77 10.38 1.39
C GLY A 257 1.44 9.65 1.41
N ASP A 258 1.41 8.39 0.99
CA ASP A 258 0.18 7.59 0.99
C ASP A 258 -0.31 7.31 2.42
N SER A 259 0.61 7.05 3.35
CA SER A 259 0.27 6.93 4.77
C SER A 259 -0.31 8.23 5.36
N ILE A 260 0.26 9.39 5.03
CA ILE A 260 -0.25 10.69 5.49
C ILE A 260 -1.64 10.97 4.89
N ARG A 261 -1.82 10.74 3.61
CA ARG A 261 -3.09 10.92 2.91
C ARG A 261 -4.23 10.19 3.61
N PHE A 262 -4.00 8.95 3.99
CA PHE A 262 -5.01 8.10 4.62
C PHE A 262 -5.09 8.30 6.13
N GLY A 263 -3.94 8.25 6.82
CA GLY A 263 -3.88 8.16 8.29
C GLY A 263 -3.90 9.50 9.03
N ALA A 264 -3.49 10.61 8.38
CA ALA A 264 -3.52 11.94 8.99
C ALA A 264 -4.77 12.77 8.61
N SER A 265 -5.67 12.23 7.78
CA SER A 265 -6.98 12.84 7.51
C SER A 265 -7.87 12.79 8.75
N THR A 266 -8.54 13.91 9.04
CA THR A 266 -9.50 14.01 10.17
C THR A 266 -10.87 13.43 9.83
N ALA A 267 -11.10 13.03 8.58
CA ALA A 267 -12.39 12.53 8.08
C ALA A 267 -12.21 11.30 7.21
N ALA A 268 -13.30 10.57 6.96
CA ALA A 268 -13.33 9.45 6.04
C ALA A 268 -13.00 9.90 4.60
N GLU A 269 -12.51 8.96 3.77
CA GLU A 269 -12.11 9.23 2.39
C GLU A 269 -13.26 9.75 1.51
N ASP A 270 -14.50 9.45 1.88
CA ASP A 270 -15.74 9.83 1.18
C ASP A 270 -16.63 10.79 1.99
N GLU A 271 -16.06 11.55 2.93
CA GLU A 271 -16.78 12.54 3.73
C GLU A 271 -17.39 13.64 2.84
N GLN A 272 -18.70 13.81 2.94
CA GLN A 272 -19.43 14.82 2.16
C GLN A 272 -19.35 16.23 2.75
N ASN A 273 -19.18 16.34 4.07
CA ASN A 273 -18.97 17.62 4.71
C ASN A 273 -17.49 17.99 4.73
N LEU A 274 -17.06 18.74 3.72
CA LEU A 274 -15.66 19.12 3.53
C LEU A 274 -15.09 20.02 4.65
N GLU A 275 -15.94 20.62 5.50
CA GLU A 275 -15.47 21.38 6.66
C GLU A 275 -14.80 20.48 7.72
N LYS A 276 -15.14 19.18 7.74
CA LYS A 276 -14.52 18.20 8.64
C LYS A 276 -13.17 17.70 8.13
N VAL A 277 -12.87 17.94 6.87
CA VAL A 277 -11.68 17.39 6.19
C VAL A 277 -10.49 18.32 6.42
N SER A 278 -9.48 17.81 7.11
CA SER A 278 -8.24 18.52 7.40
C SER A 278 -7.10 17.50 7.58
N CYS A 279 -5.89 17.91 7.30
CA CYS A 279 -4.68 17.15 7.65
C CYS A 279 -4.28 17.49 9.09
N SER A 280 -4.30 16.50 9.98
CA SER A 280 -3.89 16.65 11.37
C SER A 280 -2.37 16.81 11.45
N MET A 281 -1.90 17.97 11.94
CA MET A 281 -0.46 18.20 12.13
C MET A 281 0.12 17.38 13.27
N ASP A 282 -0.69 17.02 14.27
CA ASP A 282 -0.24 16.12 15.35
C ASP A 282 0.04 14.71 14.82
N LEU A 283 -0.84 14.18 13.96
CA LEU A 283 -0.64 12.88 13.32
C LEU A 283 0.48 12.93 12.27
N PHE A 284 0.61 14.04 11.53
CA PHE A 284 1.71 14.27 10.61
C PHE A 284 3.06 14.27 11.35
N ASP A 285 3.19 15.01 12.47
CA ASP A 285 4.40 15.06 13.30
C ASP A 285 4.74 13.66 13.83
N LEU A 286 3.75 12.96 14.36
CA LEU A 286 3.92 11.62 14.91
C LEU A 286 4.40 10.62 13.85
N TYR A 287 3.81 10.67 12.65
CA TYR A 287 4.19 9.78 11.55
C TYR A 287 5.57 10.12 11.00
N ALA A 288 5.87 11.42 10.78
CA ALA A 288 7.17 11.88 10.31
C ALA A 288 8.29 11.42 11.27
N LYS A 289 8.08 11.59 12.58
CA LYS A 289 8.99 11.09 13.61
C LYS A 289 9.23 9.58 13.44
N GLY A 290 8.18 8.78 13.46
CA GLY A 290 8.29 7.32 13.43
C GLY A 290 8.92 6.81 12.12
N PHE A 291 8.57 7.40 10.98
CA PHE A 291 9.11 6.99 9.67
C PHE A 291 10.61 7.29 9.55
N ILE A 292 11.04 8.51 9.94
CA ILE A 292 12.46 8.90 9.90
C ILE A 292 13.27 8.07 10.89
N GLU A 293 12.79 7.87 12.12
CA GLU A 293 13.42 6.97 13.10
C GLU A 293 13.55 5.54 12.57
N GLY A 294 12.49 5.00 11.95
CA GLY A 294 12.51 3.66 11.36
C GLY A 294 13.51 3.53 10.21
N CYS A 295 13.67 4.55 9.39
CA CYS A 295 14.65 4.59 8.30
C CYS A 295 16.10 4.62 8.80
N ALA A 296 16.35 5.02 10.04
CA ALA A 296 17.65 5.00 10.71
C ALA A 296 18.81 5.52 9.85
N GLY A 297 18.64 6.69 9.23
CA GLY A 297 19.66 7.37 8.41
C GLY A 297 19.89 6.78 7.00
N LYS A 298 19.05 5.86 6.54
CA LYS A 298 19.17 5.27 5.19
C LYS A 298 18.56 6.12 4.08
N LEU A 299 17.73 7.11 4.42
CA LEU A 299 17.25 8.11 3.47
C LEU A 299 18.28 9.23 3.31
N THR A 300 18.35 9.79 2.11
CA THR A 300 19.13 11.02 1.87
C THR A 300 18.43 12.22 2.51
N GLN A 301 19.20 13.27 2.81
CA GLN A 301 18.63 14.53 3.31
C GLN A 301 17.55 15.08 2.35
N ARG A 302 17.79 14.96 1.04
CA ARG A 302 16.86 15.42 0.02
C ARG A 302 15.52 14.66 0.05
N GLU A 303 15.52 13.35 0.24
CA GLU A 303 14.31 12.56 0.38
C GLU A 303 13.50 12.98 1.61
N ILE A 304 14.17 13.23 2.73
CA ILE A 304 13.52 13.70 3.97
C ILE A 304 12.86 15.07 3.75
N GLU A 305 13.58 16.04 3.19
CA GLU A 305 13.05 17.36 2.87
C GLU A 305 11.83 17.34 1.94
N LEU A 306 11.73 16.32 1.10
CA LEU A 306 10.65 16.15 0.13
C LEU A 306 9.43 15.38 0.67
N MET A 307 9.44 14.88 1.90
CA MET A 307 8.30 14.17 2.49
C MET A 307 6.99 14.97 2.48
N PRO A 308 6.97 16.28 2.81
CA PRO A 308 5.76 17.10 2.68
C PRO A 308 5.22 17.14 1.25
N MET A 309 6.12 17.18 0.26
CA MET A 309 5.72 17.14 -1.15
C MET A 309 5.17 15.74 -1.52
N GLY A 310 5.74 14.67 -0.95
CA GLY A 310 5.20 13.31 -1.08
C GLY A 310 3.76 13.21 -0.62
N ALA A 311 3.45 13.76 0.57
CA ALA A 311 2.09 13.80 1.10
C ALA A 311 1.13 14.55 0.15
N LYS A 312 1.54 15.73 -0.33
CA LYS A 312 0.74 16.52 -1.24
C LYS A 312 0.54 15.83 -2.60
N THR A 313 1.59 15.26 -3.17
CA THR A 313 1.54 14.56 -4.47
C THR A 313 0.64 13.33 -4.42
N MET A 314 0.79 12.46 -3.40
CA MET A 314 -0.03 11.26 -3.27
C MET A 314 -1.51 11.59 -3.07
N THR A 315 -1.80 12.63 -2.30
CA THR A 315 -3.18 13.11 -2.09
C THR A 315 -3.77 13.69 -3.37
N TYR A 316 -3.02 14.52 -4.09
CA TYR A 316 -3.41 15.08 -5.39
C TYR A 316 -3.65 13.96 -6.44
N GLU A 317 -2.71 13.02 -6.57
CA GLU A 317 -2.82 11.90 -7.51
C GLU A 317 -4.06 11.06 -7.21
N CYS A 318 -4.31 10.73 -5.96
CA CYS A 318 -5.47 9.94 -5.57
C CYS A 318 -6.79 10.65 -5.91
N GLY A 319 -6.88 11.94 -5.61
CA GLY A 319 -8.05 12.76 -5.98
C GLY A 319 -8.27 12.83 -7.48
N MET A 320 -7.20 13.04 -8.25
CA MET A 320 -7.25 13.04 -9.73
C MET A 320 -7.70 11.68 -10.28
N ARG A 321 -7.24 10.56 -9.68
CA ARG A 321 -7.67 9.20 -10.09
C ARG A 321 -9.15 8.97 -9.83
N PHE A 322 -9.69 9.41 -8.69
CA PHE A 322 -11.13 9.34 -8.42
C PHE A 322 -11.94 10.17 -9.40
N LEU A 323 -11.48 11.37 -9.75
CA LEU A 323 -12.14 12.21 -10.74
C LEU A 323 -12.10 11.60 -12.15
N THR A 324 -10.94 11.02 -12.51
CA THR A 324 -10.78 10.31 -13.79
C THR A 324 -11.78 9.17 -13.92
N ASP A 325 -11.87 8.33 -12.89
CA ASP A 325 -12.80 7.19 -12.87
C ASP A 325 -14.27 7.64 -12.89
N TYR A 326 -14.60 8.70 -12.15
CA TYR A 326 -15.94 9.32 -12.22
C TYR A 326 -16.30 9.77 -13.63
N LEU A 327 -15.40 10.43 -14.32
CA LEU A 327 -15.59 10.87 -15.71
C LEU A 327 -15.68 9.70 -16.71
N GLN A 328 -15.09 8.54 -16.37
CA GLN A 328 -15.13 7.32 -17.18
C GLN A 328 -16.31 6.38 -16.83
N GLY A 329 -17.15 6.74 -15.85
CA GLY A 329 -18.35 5.98 -15.49
C GLY A 329 -18.18 5.04 -14.31
N ASP A 330 -17.23 5.33 -13.40
CA ASP A 330 -17.01 4.60 -12.12
C ASP A 330 -16.69 3.09 -12.35
N THR A 331 -15.71 2.81 -13.20
CA THR A 331 -15.39 1.44 -13.65
C THR A 331 -14.20 0.82 -12.95
N TYR A 332 -13.30 1.64 -12.39
CA TYR A 332 -12.06 1.18 -11.74
C TYR A 332 -12.24 0.97 -10.23
N PHE A 333 -12.71 2.00 -9.52
CA PHE A 333 -12.91 1.91 -8.08
C PHE A 333 -14.30 1.39 -7.76
N LYS A 334 -14.39 0.46 -6.81
CA LYS A 334 -15.69 -0.03 -6.33
C LYS A 334 -16.47 1.11 -5.68
N ILE A 335 -17.65 1.39 -6.19
CA ILE A 335 -18.57 2.38 -5.61
C ILE A 335 -19.70 1.68 -4.84
N HIS A 336 -20.26 2.36 -3.84
CA HIS A 336 -21.38 1.89 -3.04
C HIS A 336 -22.63 2.77 -3.20
N ARG A 337 -22.50 3.90 -3.90
CA ARG A 337 -23.56 4.86 -4.20
C ARG A 337 -23.18 5.71 -5.41
N GLU A 338 -24.15 6.37 -5.99
CA GLU A 338 -23.92 7.37 -7.05
C GLU A 338 -23.06 8.53 -6.51
N GLY A 339 -22.14 9.04 -7.31
CA GLY A 339 -21.24 10.11 -6.94
C GLY A 339 -20.15 9.75 -5.91
N HIS A 340 -20.00 8.48 -5.53
CA HIS A 340 -19.05 8.07 -4.49
C HIS A 340 -17.60 8.49 -4.81
N ASN A 341 -17.15 8.29 -6.08
CA ASN A 341 -15.81 8.72 -6.49
C ASN A 341 -15.66 10.25 -6.54
N LEU A 342 -16.74 10.98 -6.83
CA LEU A 342 -16.72 12.44 -6.78
C LEU A 342 -16.56 12.96 -5.34
N ASP A 343 -17.24 12.36 -4.37
CA ASP A 343 -17.07 12.70 -2.96
C ASP A 343 -15.64 12.40 -2.49
N ARG A 344 -15.10 11.24 -2.87
CA ARG A 344 -13.69 10.89 -2.59
C ARG A 344 -12.72 11.88 -3.22
N CYS A 345 -12.94 12.27 -4.46
CA CYS A 345 -12.14 13.29 -5.14
C CYS A 345 -12.12 14.60 -4.34
N ARG A 346 -13.29 15.10 -3.97
CA ARG A 346 -13.46 16.36 -3.22
C ARG A 346 -12.76 16.32 -1.85
N THR A 347 -12.85 15.20 -1.16
CA THR A 347 -12.13 14.97 0.11
C THR A 347 -10.61 15.08 -0.09
N GLN A 348 -10.07 14.45 -1.13
CA GLN A 348 -8.63 14.53 -1.42
C GLN A 348 -8.21 15.95 -1.79
N PHE A 349 -8.97 16.64 -2.63
CA PHE A 349 -8.65 18.03 -3.02
C PHE A 349 -8.71 18.97 -1.83
N ARG A 350 -9.67 18.77 -0.92
CA ARG A 350 -9.74 19.54 0.32
C ARG A 350 -8.52 19.29 1.22
N LEU A 351 -8.02 18.05 1.27
CA LEU A 351 -6.77 17.75 1.98
C LEU A 351 -5.56 18.44 1.34
N VAL A 352 -5.46 18.46 0.01
CA VAL A 352 -4.38 19.19 -0.70
C VAL A 352 -4.41 20.68 -0.34
N GLU A 353 -5.57 21.33 -0.39
CA GLU A 353 -5.72 22.74 0.00
C GLU A 353 -5.30 23.00 1.46
N ASP A 354 -5.63 22.08 2.35
CA ASP A 354 -5.28 22.21 3.76
C ASP A 354 -3.78 22.01 3.98
N MET A 355 -3.15 21.06 3.28
CA MET A 355 -1.69 20.88 3.26
C MET A 355 -0.98 22.13 2.70
N GLU A 356 -1.50 22.75 1.64
CA GLU A 356 -0.95 24.00 1.09
C GLU A 356 -0.98 25.15 2.13
N LYS A 357 -2.07 25.27 2.89
CA LYS A 357 -2.18 26.24 3.98
C LYS A 357 -1.21 25.96 5.14
N LYS A 358 -0.91 24.69 5.40
CA LYS A 358 -0.03 24.22 6.49
C LYS A 358 1.38 23.91 6.02
N TRP A 359 1.74 24.30 4.80
CA TRP A 359 2.98 23.90 4.13
C TRP A 359 4.24 24.12 4.96
N TYR A 360 4.42 25.32 5.51
CA TYR A 360 5.59 25.65 6.33
C TYR A 360 5.63 24.82 7.63
N THR A 361 4.47 24.56 8.25
CA THR A 361 4.37 23.70 9.43
C THR A 361 4.83 22.27 9.12
N MET A 362 4.42 21.73 7.97
CA MET A 362 4.85 20.40 7.53
C MET A 362 6.36 20.34 7.29
N GLN A 363 6.93 21.38 6.68
CA GLN A 363 8.38 21.49 6.47
C GLN A 363 9.15 21.59 7.80
N ASP A 364 8.69 22.42 8.73
CA ASP A 364 9.32 22.58 10.05
C ASP A 364 9.30 21.26 10.84
N ILE A 365 8.19 20.51 10.78
CA ILE A 365 8.07 19.19 11.41
C ILE A 365 9.12 18.22 10.85
N VAL A 366 9.23 18.10 9.54
CA VAL A 366 10.18 17.18 8.91
C VAL A 366 11.62 17.59 9.23
N ASN A 367 11.93 18.90 9.15
CA ASN A 367 13.26 19.44 9.47
C ASN A 367 13.68 19.18 10.92
N LYS A 368 12.73 19.15 11.86
CA LYS A 368 12.97 18.81 13.28
C LYS A 368 13.60 17.43 13.45
N TYR A 369 13.23 16.45 12.60
CA TYR A 369 13.70 15.07 12.69
C TYR A 369 14.83 14.73 11.72
N SER A 370 15.12 15.58 10.74
CA SER A 370 16.17 15.34 9.75
C SER A 370 17.59 15.41 10.31
N ASN A 371 17.77 16.07 11.47
CA ASN A 371 19.05 16.29 12.12
C ASN A 371 19.26 15.45 13.40
N SER A 372 18.40 14.46 13.66
CA SER A 372 18.44 13.63 14.88
C SER A 372 19.06 12.26 14.68
#